data_0e95638f3daefee941261d2d0dfe05c1
#
_entry.id   0e95638f3daefee941261d2d0dfe05c1
#
_cell.length_a   1.000
_cell.length_b   1.000
_cell.length_c   1.000
_cell.angle_alpha   90.00
_cell.angle_beta   90.00
_cell.angle_gamma   90.00
#
_symmetry.space_group_name_H-M   'P 1'
#
loop_
_entity.id
_entity.type
_entity.pdbx_description
1 polymer ?
#
loop_
_entity_poly.entity_id
_entity_poly.type
_entity_poly.pdbx_seq_one_letter_code
_entity_poly.pdbx_strand_id
1 'polypeptide(L)'
;MTAFRAMTTQPSSGLKSLYNTCITSLINAGIWAKLDALYLMNVETAQAARLNLKNPGTYDLTATSSPTFTAKVGYKGDGSTAYLDTNFNPITASGPKFVQDNASAFVWSLQQTAENNPQLGQAGSGNTIIYGRRTTDTMQGQVNTTSTAAGAASTDGRGLIHANRAVSTTQELFKNGASVGTDAHASNAPISANLAFLRTSVLFSAATIAMGGFGGALTSQNAADLYTALSAFKTGVDAL
;
A
#
# COMPACT_ATOMS: atom_id res chain seq x y z
N MET A 1 3.90 -22.18 3.27
CA MET A 1 3.91 -20.84 2.67
C MET A 1 5.34 -20.48 2.28
N THR A 2 5.59 -20.06 1.04
CA THR A 2 6.95 -19.72 0.54
C THR A 2 7.57 -18.57 1.34
N ALA A 3 6.74 -17.60 1.76
CA ALA A 3 7.19 -16.45 2.55
C ALA A 3 7.89 -16.84 3.86
N PHE A 4 7.44 -17.90 4.55
CA PHE A 4 8.09 -18.32 5.80
C PHE A 4 9.51 -18.86 5.59
N ARG A 5 9.80 -19.43 4.41
CA ARG A 5 11.16 -19.89 4.08
C ARG A 5 12.14 -18.73 3.85
N ALA A 6 11.63 -17.57 3.48
CA ALA A 6 12.43 -16.35 3.27
C ALA A 6 12.66 -15.55 4.56
N MET A 7 11.96 -15.87 5.66
CA MET A 7 12.13 -15.19 6.93
C MET A 7 13.35 -15.73 7.69
N THR A 8 14.23 -14.84 8.11
CA THR A 8 15.42 -15.19 8.89
C THR A 8 15.07 -15.66 10.31
N THR A 9 13.99 -15.13 10.86
CA THR A 9 13.39 -15.57 12.13
C THR A 9 11.98 -16.03 11.84
N GLN A 10 11.65 -17.25 12.25
CA GLN A 10 10.30 -17.77 12.03
C GLN A 10 9.29 -17.03 12.91
N PRO A 11 8.13 -16.65 12.37
CA PRO A 11 7.06 -16.03 13.14
C PRO A 11 6.57 -16.94 14.26
N SER A 12 6.02 -16.35 15.32
CA SER A 12 5.29 -17.07 16.35
C SER A 12 4.13 -17.90 15.74
N SER A 13 3.66 -18.92 16.47
CA SER A 13 2.54 -19.75 15.99
C SER A 13 1.28 -18.94 15.74
N GLY A 14 1.00 -17.97 16.62
CA GLY A 14 -0.12 -17.03 16.45
C GLY A 14 0.00 -16.23 15.18
N LEU A 15 1.16 -15.61 14.93
CA LEU A 15 1.39 -14.81 13.72
C LEU A 15 1.36 -15.67 12.45
N LYS A 16 1.86 -16.92 12.48
CA LYS A 16 1.72 -17.87 11.34
C LYS A 16 0.26 -18.12 10.99
N SER A 17 -0.59 -18.33 12.01
CA SER A 17 -2.03 -18.51 11.82
C SER A 17 -2.66 -17.29 11.14
N LEU A 18 -2.33 -16.07 11.61
CA LEU A 18 -2.85 -14.83 11.05
C LEU A 18 -2.41 -14.64 9.57
N TYR A 19 -1.16 -14.90 9.23
CA TYR A 19 -0.69 -14.89 7.83
C TYR A 19 -1.49 -15.85 6.96
N ASN A 20 -1.68 -17.11 7.43
CA ASN A 20 -2.42 -18.11 6.66
C ASN A 20 -3.87 -17.69 6.43
N THR A 21 -4.56 -17.21 7.47
CA THR A 21 -5.93 -16.73 7.37
C THR A 21 -6.04 -15.56 6.40
N CYS A 22 -5.19 -14.55 6.54
CA CYS A 22 -5.21 -13.37 5.69
C CYS A 22 -5.01 -13.75 4.21
N ILE A 23 -3.98 -14.54 3.90
CA ILE A 23 -3.68 -14.91 2.51
C ILE A 23 -4.76 -15.82 1.93
N THR A 24 -5.29 -16.77 2.71
CA THR A 24 -6.42 -17.60 2.26
C THR A 24 -7.65 -16.76 1.93
N SER A 25 -7.97 -15.75 2.76
CA SER A 25 -9.06 -14.82 2.49
C SER A 25 -8.85 -14.04 1.18
N LEU A 26 -7.64 -13.54 0.94
CA LEU A 26 -7.29 -12.84 -0.31
C LEU A 26 -7.34 -13.76 -1.55
N ILE A 27 -6.96 -15.02 -1.40
CA ILE A 27 -7.06 -16.04 -2.47
C ILE A 27 -8.52 -16.31 -2.79
N ASN A 28 -9.36 -16.57 -1.79
CA ASN A 28 -10.78 -16.87 -1.96
C ASN A 28 -11.55 -15.71 -2.58
N ALA A 29 -11.16 -14.46 -2.28
CA ALA A 29 -11.71 -13.26 -2.89
C ALA A 29 -11.17 -12.95 -4.30
N GLY A 30 -10.25 -13.77 -4.84
CA GLY A 30 -9.61 -13.54 -6.14
C GLY A 30 -8.65 -12.33 -6.18
N ILE A 31 -8.37 -11.72 -5.03
CA ILE A 31 -7.49 -10.55 -4.93
C ILE A 31 -6.03 -10.95 -5.11
N TRP A 32 -5.63 -12.08 -4.50
CA TRP A 32 -4.25 -12.56 -4.54
C TRP A 32 -3.66 -12.64 -5.95
N ALA A 33 -4.45 -13.08 -6.93
CA ALA A 33 -4.02 -13.20 -8.34
C ALA A 33 -3.78 -11.84 -9.00
N LYS A 34 -4.40 -10.76 -8.49
CA LYS A 34 -4.29 -9.40 -9.03
C LYS A 34 -3.13 -8.61 -8.45
N LEU A 35 -2.53 -9.04 -7.33
CA LEU A 35 -1.44 -8.34 -6.68
C LEU A 35 -0.09 -8.61 -7.36
N ASP A 36 0.75 -7.59 -7.47
CA ASP A 36 2.18 -7.67 -7.73
C ASP A 36 2.96 -7.76 -6.41
N ALA A 37 2.51 -7.03 -5.37
CA ALA A 37 3.12 -7.08 -4.05
C ALA A 37 2.10 -6.86 -2.92
N LEU A 38 2.37 -7.53 -1.79
CA LEU A 38 1.72 -7.32 -0.50
C LEU A 38 2.77 -7.34 0.60
N TYR A 39 2.76 -6.29 1.42
CA TYR A 39 3.63 -6.14 2.59
C TYR A 39 2.77 -6.02 3.85
N LEU A 40 2.99 -6.92 4.81
CA LEU A 40 2.42 -6.85 6.16
C LEU A 40 3.56 -6.40 7.08
N MET A 41 3.63 -5.10 7.37
CA MET A 41 4.77 -4.49 8.06
C MET A 41 4.60 -4.49 9.58
N ASN A 42 3.38 -4.66 10.09
CA ASN A 42 3.05 -4.75 11.52
C ASN A 42 3.29 -6.16 12.08
N VAL A 43 4.50 -6.66 11.91
CA VAL A 43 4.92 -8.02 12.30
C VAL A 43 6.08 -7.99 13.29
N GLU A 44 6.60 -9.16 13.68
CA GLU A 44 7.56 -9.30 14.78
C GLU A 44 8.98 -8.79 14.44
N THR A 45 9.40 -8.86 13.15
CA THR A 45 10.76 -8.49 12.76
C THR A 45 10.80 -7.54 11.56
N ALA A 46 11.79 -6.66 11.54
CA ALA A 46 12.01 -5.73 10.43
C ALA A 46 12.27 -6.44 9.09
N GLN A 47 12.91 -7.60 9.12
CA GLN A 47 13.19 -8.39 7.91
C GLN A 47 11.89 -8.97 7.34
N ALA A 48 11.05 -9.60 8.16
CA ALA A 48 9.76 -10.15 7.73
C ALA A 48 8.81 -9.04 7.23
N ALA A 49 8.84 -7.86 7.87
CA ALA A 49 8.05 -6.69 7.50
C ALA A 49 8.36 -6.16 6.09
N ARG A 50 9.54 -6.45 5.55
CA ARG A 50 9.98 -5.99 4.23
C ARG A 50 9.77 -7.00 3.11
N LEU A 51 9.39 -8.23 3.41
CA LEU A 51 9.16 -9.24 2.39
C LEU A 51 7.90 -8.95 1.57
N ASN A 52 8.04 -9.04 0.26
CA ASN A 52 6.89 -9.17 -0.62
C ASN A 52 6.28 -10.56 -0.44
N LEU A 53 5.17 -10.67 0.27
CA LEU A 53 4.52 -11.95 0.55
C LEU A 53 4.01 -12.66 -0.70
N LYS A 54 3.74 -11.90 -1.77
CA LYS A 54 3.33 -12.46 -3.07
C LYS A 54 4.46 -13.26 -3.73
N ASN A 55 5.68 -12.71 -3.70
CA ASN A 55 6.87 -13.32 -4.28
C ASN A 55 8.13 -12.89 -3.51
N PRO A 56 8.45 -13.52 -2.36
CA PRO A 56 9.60 -13.19 -1.55
C PRO A 56 10.91 -13.27 -2.35
N GLY A 57 11.77 -12.27 -2.20
CA GLY A 57 12.99 -12.09 -2.99
C GLY A 57 12.80 -11.26 -4.26
N THR A 58 11.54 -10.96 -4.64
CA THR A 58 11.22 -10.09 -5.78
C THR A 58 10.39 -8.91 -5.26
N TYR A 59 10.88 -7.69 -5.47
CA TYR A 59 10.24 -6.46 -4.98
C TYR A 59 10.13 -6.41 -3.44
N ASP A 60 11.04 -7.06 -2.71
CA ASP A 60 11.16 -6.88 -1.27
C ASP A 60 11.55 -5.42 -0.96
N LEU A 61 11.05 -4.87 0.15
CA LEU A 61 11.31 -3.47 0.51
C LEU A 61 12.77 -3.25 0.91
N THR A 62 13.37 -2.21 0.34
CA THR A 62 14.65 -1.66 0.80
C THR A 62 14.39 -0.47 1.70
N ALA A 63 14.84 -0.54 2.95
CA ALA A 63 14.79 0.58 3.89
C ALA A 63 15.93 1.57 3.57
N THR A 64 15.58 2.78 3.14
CA THR A 64 16.53 3.84 2.79
C THR A 64 16.50 4.94 3.85
N SER A 65 17.67 5.42 4.25
CA SER A 65 17.84 6.43 5.31
C SER A 65 17.16 6.07 6.64
N SER A 66 17.11 4.77 6.94
CA SER A 66 16.74 4.20 8.24
C SER A 66 15.33 4.59 8.75
N PRO A 67 14.24 4.31 8.00
CA PRO A 67 12.90 4.46 8.57
C PRO A 67 12.77 3.58 9.82
N THR A 68 12.10 4.10 10.85
CA THR A 68 11.99 3.43 12.14
C THR A 68 11.02 2.26 12.08
N PHE A 69 11.49 1.05 12.32
CA PHE A 69 10.64 -0.12 12.51
C PHE A 69 10.24 -0.28 13.97
N THR A 70 8.96 -0.50 14.23
CA THR A 70 8.44 -0.91 15.52
C THR A 70 7.68 -2.23 15.37
N ALA A 71 8.11 -3.27 16.08
CA ALA A 71 7.49 -4.59 16.03
C ALA A 71 5.99 -4.52 16.33
N LYS A 72 5.18 -5.26 15.54
CA LYS A 72 3.71 -5.30 15.59
C LYS A 72 3.01 -3.96 15.25
N VAL A 73 3.76 -2.90 14.95
CA VAL A 73 3.23 -1.58 14.56
C VAL A 73 3.47 -1.32 13.07
N GLY A 74 4.74 -1.41 12.61
CA GLY A 74 5.10 -1.14 11.24
C GLY A 74 6.30 -0.21 11.09
N TYR A 75 6.33 0.54 9.98
CA TYR A 75 7.39 1.49 9.67
C TYR A 75 6.93 2.94 9.77
N LYS A 76 7.81 3.79 10.32
CA LYS A 76 7.63 5.25 10.43
C LYS A 76 8.71 5.96 9.63
N GLY A 77 8.32 6.94 8.82
CA GLY A 77 9.25 7.87 8.17
C GLY A 77 9.70 8.99 9.10
N ASP A 78 10.72 9.73 8.68
CA ASP A 78 11.27 10.88 9.41
C ASP A 78 10.76 12.24 8.90
N GLY A 79 10.00 12.24 7.82
CA GLY A 79 9.51 13.45 7.16
C GLY A 79 10.55 14.18 6.30
N SER A 80 11.75 13.63 6.10
CA SER A 80 12.84 14.30 5.39
C SER A 80 13.64 13.44 4.41
N THR A 81 13.96 12.19 4.79
CA THR A 81 14.84 11.33 3.99
C THR A 81 14.48 9.86 4.03
N ALA A 82 13.83 9.38 5.11
CA ALA A 82 13.58 7.96 5.35
C ALA A 82 12.34 7.44 4.60
N TYR A 83 12.52 6.33 3.87
CA TYR A 83 11.45 5.70 3.11
C TYR A 83 11.71 4.20 2.88
N LEU A 84 10.73 3.52 2.29
CA LEU A 84 10.83 2.14 1.86
C LEU A 84 10.71 2.08 0.33
N ASP A 85 11.78 1.72 -0.36
CA ASP A 85 11.76 1.47 -1.80
C ASP A 85 11.17 0.09 -2.06
N THR A 86 10.18 -0.02 -2.94
CA THR A 86 9.56 -1.30 -3.30
C THR A 86 10.39 -2.11 -4.29
N ASN A 87 11.41 -1.51 -4.91
CA ASN A 87 12.16 -2.09 -6.03
C ASN A 87 11.26 -2.48 -7.24
N PHE A 88 10.02 -2.02 -7.26
CA PHE A 88 9.06 -2.26 -8.33
C PHE A 88 8.91 -1.03 -9.21
N ASN A 89 9.39 -1.12 -10.43
CA ASN A 89 9.15 -0.14 -11.50
C ASN A 89 8.13 -0.75 -12.46
N PRO A 90 6.92 -0.19 -12.59
CA PRO A 90 5.85 -0.78 -13.40
C PRO A 90 6.18 -0.87 -14.89
N ILE A 91 7.15 -0.08 -15.39
CA ILE A 91 7.57 -0.10 -16.80
C ILE A 91 8.59 -1.19 -17.09
N THR A 92 9.47 -1.49 -16.13
CA THR A 92 10.55 -2.47 -16.33
C THR A 92 10.27 -3.82 -15.68
N ALA A 93 9.22 -3.91 -14.86
CA ALA A 93 8.79 -5.15 -14.23
C ALA A 93 8.36 -6.20 -15.26
N SER A 94 8.65 -7.48 -15.00
CA SER A 94 8.24 -8.56 -15.89
C SER A 94 6.79 -8.97 -15.64
N GLY A 95 5.90 -8.71 -16.59
CA GLY A 95 4.49 -9.10 -16.55
C GLY A 95 3.69 -8.51 -15.37
N PRO A 96 3.81 -7.19 -15.08
CA PRO A 96 3.13 -6.61 -13.94
C PRO A 96 1.62 -6.64 -14.13
N LYS A 97 0.89 -6.74 -13.01
CA LYS A 97 -0.57 -6.55 -12.99
C LYS A 97 -0.92 -5.06 -12.99
N PHE A 98 -0.02 -4.26 -12.40
CA PHE A 98 -0.12 -2.80 -12.38
C PHE A 98 0.23 -2.24 -13.75
N VAL A 99 -0.80 -1.87 -14.53
CA VAL A 99 -0.65 -1.27 -15.87
C VAL A 99 -1.51 0.00 -15.98
N GLN A 100 -1.39 0.77 -17.07
CA GLN A 100 -1.98 2.10 -17.23
C GLN A 100 -3.46 2.18 -16.83
N ASP A 101 -4.32 1.35 -17.40
CA ASP A 101 -5.78 1.41 -17.22
C ASP A 101 -6.31 0.34 -16.25
N ASN A 102 -5.40 -0.40 -15.62
CA ASN A 102 -5.72 -1.48 -14.71
C ASN A 102 -4.68 -1.50 -13.59
N ALA A 103 -4.89 -0.67 -12.56
CA ALA A 103 -3.92 -0.51 -11.49
C ALA A 103 -4.59 -0.18 -10.16
N SER A 104 -3.99 -0.65 -9.09
CA SER A 104 -4.35 -0.27 -7.72
C SER A 104 -3.13 -0.16 -6.83
N ALA A 105 -3.20 0.74 -5.85
CA ALA A 105 -2.21 0.86 -4.78
C ALA A 105 -2.93 1.14 -3.47
N PHE A 106 -2.42 0.60 -2.36
CA PHE A 106 -3.03 0.78 -1.06
C PHE A 106 -2.00 0.84 0.06
N VAL A 107 -2.37 1.53 1.14
CA VAL A 107 -1.60 1.63 2.37
C VAL A 107 -2.52 1.59 3.58
N TRP A 108 -2.15 0.83 4.61
CA TRP A 108 -2.77 0.93 5.93
C TRP A 108 -2.01 1.95 6.75
N SER A 109 -2.60 3.11 6.90
CA SER A 109 -2.05 4.23 7.64
C SER A 109 -2.40 4.14 9.13
N LEU A 110 -1.47 4.54 9.99
CA LEU A 110 -1.70 4.79 11.41
C LEU A 110 -1.63 6.29 11.73
N GLN A 111 -1.61 7.15 10.71
CA GLN A 111 -1.45 8.59 10.84
C GLN A 111 -2.73 9.26 11.36
N GLN A 112 -2.60 10.01 12.43
CA GLN A 112 -3.64 10.90 12.95
C GLN A 112 -3.32 12.37 12.65
N THR A 113 -2.06 12.76 12.75
CA THR A 113 -1.61 14.13 12.46
C THR A 113 -1.65 14.41 10.96
N ALA A 114 -2.19 15.56 10.57
CA ALA A 114 -2.24 15.98 9.18
C ALA A 114 -0.85 16.34 8.64
N GLU A 115 -0.55 15.92 7.41
CA GLU A 115 0.67 16.29 6.69
C GLU A 115 0.39 16.32 5.17
N ASN A 116 1.11 17.16 4.44
CA ASN A 116 1.02 17.21 2.96
C ASN A 116 2.06 16.31 2.28
N ASN A 117 2.48 15.24 2.96
CA ASN A 117 3.44 14.27 2.45
C ASN A 117 2.76 12.93 2.18
N PRO A 118 3.08 12.25 1.08
CA PRO A 118 2.43 11.01 0.69
C PRO A 118 2.97 9.81 1.48
N GLN A 119 2.08 8.89 1.79
CA GLN A 119 2.41 7.63 2.47
C GLN A 119 2.77 6.51 1.50
N LEU A 120 2.36 6.62 0.26
CA LEU A 120 2.79 5.79 -0.86
C LEU A 120 2.86 6.68 -2.08
N GLY A 121 3.91 6.51 -2.90
CA GLY A 121 3.82 7.23 -4.14
C GLY A 121 5.02 7.20 -5.04
N GLN A 122 4.71 7.79 -6.18
CA GLN A 122 5.60 8.19 -7.23
C GLN A 122 4.98 9.35 -7.99
N ALA A 123 5.73 10.43 -8.21
CA ALA A 123 5.28 11.63 -8.91
C ALA A 123 6.03 11.84 -10.23
N GLY A 124 5.30 12.27 -11.26
CA GLY A 124 5.81 12.53 -12.61
C GLY A 124 4.66 12.66 -13.63
N SER A 125 4.81 12.10 -14.82
CA SER A 125 3.80 12.17 -15.89
C SER A 125 2.59 11.22 -15.69
N GLY A 126 2.66 10.27 -14.75
CA GLY A 126 1.58 9.34 -14.41
C GLY A 126 1.60 9.03 -12.93
N ASN A 127 1.23 10.00 -12.11
CA ASN A 127 1.30 9.89 -10.66
C ASN A 127 0.55 8.67 -10.13
N THR A 128 1.17 7.98 -9.18
CA THR A 128 0.49 7.06 -8.26
C THR A 128 0.85 7.52 -6.86
N ILE A 129 -0.10 8.12 -6.14
CA ILE A 129 0.14 8.79 -4.87
C ILE A 129 -1.04 8.55 -3.92
N ILE A 130 -0.75 8.28 -2.64
CA ILE A 130 -1.75 8.21 -1.57
C ILE A 130 -1.34 9.12 -0.42
N TYR A 131 -2.27 10.03 -0.04
CA TYR A 131 -2.21 10.86 1.15
C TYR A 131 -3.25 10.38 2.17
N GLY A 132 -2.83 10.09 3.39
CA GLY A 132 -3.72 9.63 4.45
C GLY A 132 -4.62 10.74 5.02
N ARG A 133 -4.02 11.82 5.47
CA ARG A 133 -4.69 13.05 5.91
C ARG A 133 -3.81 14.23 5.59
N ARG A 134 -4.32 15.11 4.77
CA ARG A 134 -3.66 16.38 4.44
C ARG A 134 -4.02 17.47 5.44
N THR A 135 -3.25 18.55 5.46
CA THR A 135 -3.50 19.73 6.32
C THR A 135 -4.83 20.44 6.02
N THR A 136 -5.47 20.12 4.90
CA THR A 136 -6.81 20.58 4.50
C THR A 136 -7.92 19.64 4.98
N ASP A 137 -7.62 18.68 5.87
CA ASP A 137 -8.54 17.64 6.33
C ASP A 137 -9.17 16.84 5.17
N THR A 138 -8.33 16.47 4.20
CA THR A 138 -8.71 15.61 3.08
C THR A 138 -7.77 14.42 2.98
N MET A 139 -8.29 13.28 2.55
CA MET A 139 -7.49 12.20 1.98
C MET A 139 -7.51 12.29 0.45
N GLN A 140 -6.48 11.78 -0.21
CA GLN A 140 -6.40 11.79 -1.67
C GLN A 140 -5.68 10.56 -2.18
N GLY A 141 -6.11 10.09 -3.37
CA GLY A 141 -5.47 9.02 -4.12
C GLY A 141 -5.39 9.32 -5.60
N GLN A 142 -4.25 9.04 -6.21
CA GLN A 142 -4.01 9.10 -7.66
C GLN A 142 -3.46 7.76 -8.12
N VAL A 143 -3.90 7.30 -9.29
CA VAL A 143 -3.33 6.14 -9.98
C VAL A 143 -3.19 6.46 -11.45
N ASN A 144 -1.94 6.48 -11.93
CA ASN A 144 -1.62 6.69 -13.34
C ASN A 144 -2.30 7.94 -13.93
N THR A 145 -2.13 9.09 -13.30
CA THR A 145 -2.70 10.36 -13.80
C THR A 145 -1.84 11.56 -13.37
N THR A 146 -1.86 12.64 -14.17
CA THR A 146 -1.28 13.93 -13.77
C THR A 146 -2.31 14.88 -13.16
N SER A 147 -3.56 14.51 -13.21
CA SER A 147 -4.69 15.34 -12.78
C SER A 147 -4.89 15.32 -11.27
N THR A 148 -5.89 16.06 -10.81
CA THR A 148 -6.31 16.06 -9.42
C THR A 148 -6.63 14.66 -8.93
N ALA A 149 -6.36 14.42 -7.66
CA ALA A 149 -6.62 13.14 -7.03
C ALA A 149 -8.11 12.94 -6.76
N ALA A 150 -8.59 11.70 -6.88
CA ALA A 150 -9.82 11.32 -6.20
C ALA A 150 -9.65 11.61 -4.70
N GLY A 151 -10.57 12.33 -4.09
CA GLY A 151 -10.42 12.80 -2.72
C GLY A 151 -11.72 12.82 -1.94
N ALA A 152 -11.59 12.81 -0.62
CA ALA A 152 -12.69 12.93 0.33
C ALA A 152 -12.26 13.69 1.59
N ALA A 153 -13.22 14.31 2.29
CA ALA A 153 -12.98 14.89 3.60
C ALA A 153 -12.51 13.81 4.59
N SER A 154 -11.49 14.10 5.37
CA SER A 154 -10.96 13.19 6.37
C SER A 154 -10.23 13.92 7.48
N THR A 155 -10.77 13.84 8.69
CA THR A 155 -10.13 14.32 9.92
C THR A 155 -9.32 13.22 10.61
N ASP A 156 -9.36 11.99 10.08
CA ASP A 156 -8.60 10.83 10.58
C ASP A 156 -7.99 10.07 9.40
N GLY A 157 -6.67 10.09 9.30
CA GLY A 157 -5.90 9.39 8.27
C GLY A 157 -5.69 7.90 8.52
N ARG A 158 -6.14 7.36 9.68
CA ARG A 158 -5.94 5.95 10.04
C ARG A 158 -6.84 5.01 9.24
N GLY A 159 -6.35 3.80 8.99
CA GLY A 159 -7.05 2.72 8.29
C GLY A 159 -6.52 2.47 6.89
N LEU A 160 -7.20 1.62 6.14
CA LEU A 160 -6.84 1.27 4.78
C LEU A 160 -7.29 2.36 3.80
N ILE A 161 -6.35 2.92 3.07
CA ILE A 161 -6.58 3.85 1.96
C ILE A 161 -6.15 3.16 0.68
N HIS A 162 -7.04 3.08 -0.29
CA HIS A 162 -6.83 2.35 -1.52
C HIS A 162 -7.25 3.22 -2.71
N ALA A 163 -6.31 3.51 -3.59
CA ALA A 163 -6.54 4.20 -4.85
C ALA A 163 -6.57 3.18 -5.99
N ASN A 164 -7.55 3.27 -6.87
CA ASN A 164 -7.87 2.26 -7.87
C ASN A 164 -8.22 2.89 -9.21
N ARG A 165 -7.77 2.27 -10.29
CA ARG A 165 -8.13 2.61 -11.67
C ARG A 165 -8.43 1.33 -12.44
N ALA A 166 -9.68 1.14 -12.81
CA ALA A 166 -10.14 -0.03 -13.56
C ALA A 166 -10.42 0.27 -15.05
N VAL A 167 -10.36 1.55 -15.44
CA VAL A 167 -10.62 2.02 -16.81
C VAL A 167 -9.79 3.28 -17.11
N SER A 168 -9.65 3.62 -18.38
CA SER A 168 -8.85 4.77 -18.83
C SER A 168 -9.39 6.14 -18.39
N THR A 169 -10.67 6.27 -18.07
CA THR A 169 -11.36 7.56 -17.89
C THR A 169 -11.63 7.96 -16.45
N THR A 170 -11.54 7.02 -15.49
CA THR A 170 -11.89 7.28 -14.09
C THR A 170 -10.94 6.56 -13.13
N GLN A 171 -10.75 7.19 -11.98
CA GLN A 171 -10.11 6.59 -10.81
C GLN A 171 -11.03 6.70 -9.59
N GLU A 172 -10.82 5.85 -8.61
CA GLU A 172 -11.66 5.75 -7.42
C GLU A 172 -10.80 5.63 -6.16
N LEU A 173 -11.23 6.29 -5.10
CA LEU A 173 -10.61 6.23 -3.78
C LEU A 173 -11.52 5.49 -2.80
N PHE A 174 -10.95 4.53 -2.10
CA PHE A 174 -11.62 3.78 -1.04
C PHE A 174 -10.98 4.08 0.33
N LYS A 175 -11.81 4.14 1.34
CA LYS A 175 -11.41 4.17 2.74
C LYS A 175 -12.05 2.99 3.47
N ASN A 176 -11.23 2.13 4.08
CA ASN A 176 -11.71 0.95 4.80
C ASN A 176 -12.68 0.09 3.98
N GLY A 177 -12.35 -0.09 2.70
CA GLY A 177 -13.14 -0.90 1.76
C GLY A 177 -14.36 -0.22 1.15
N ALA A 178 -14.76 0.96 1.63
CA ALA A 178 -15.87 1.72 1.07
C ALA A 178 -15.38 2.80 0.11
N SER A 179 -16.07 2.99 -1.02
CA SER A 179 -15.81 4.09 -1.97
C SER A 179 -16.13 5.43 -1.32
N VAL A 180 -15.19 6.37 -1.39
CA VAL A 180 -15.31 7.69 -0.77
C VAL A 180 -15.13 8.84 -1.77
N GLY A 181 -14.68 8.54 -2.98
CA GLY A 181 -14.54 9.56 -4.03
C GLY A 181 -14.14 8.95 -5.36
N THR A 182 -14.61 9.58 -6.42
CA THR A 182 -14.23 9.29 -7.81
C THR A 182 -13.70 10.53 -8.49
N ASP A 183 -12.89 10.34 -9.51
CA ASP A 183 -12.35 11.42 -10.31
C ASP A 183 -12.31 11.00 -11.79
N ALA A 184 -12.92 11.82 -12.65
CA ALA A 184 -13.10 11.54 -14.07
C ALA A 184 -11.96 12.16 -14.90
N HIS A 185 -10.78 11.57 -14.81
CA HIS A 185 -9.61 11.98 -15.59
C HIS A 185 -8.98 10.82 -16.34
N ALA A 186 -8.49 11.12 -17.53
CA ALA A 186 -7.77 10.16 -18.36
C ALA A 186 -6.53 9.62 -17.64
N SER A 187 -6.23 8.36 -17.90
CA SER A 187 -5.00 7.74 -17.45
C SER A 187 -3.79 8.21 -18.26
N ASN A 188 -2.65 8.21 -17.62
CA ASN A 188 -1.34 8.34 -18.23
C ASN A 188 -0.57 7.02 -18.08
N ALA A 189 0.43 6.82 -18.91
CA ALA A 189 1.35 5.70 -18.69
C ALA A 189 1.98 5.77 -17.29
N PRO A 190 2.18 4.64 -16.61
CA PRO A 190 2.92 4.60 -15.36
C PRO A 190 4.30 5.25 -15.51
N ILE A 191 4.84 5.78 -14.44
CA ILE A 191 6.16 6.40 -14.44
C ILE A 191 7.24 5.30 -14.44
N SER A 192 8.32 5.52 -15.22
CA SER A 192 9.47 4.62 -15.18
C SER A 192 10.38 4.92 -13.99
N ALA A 193 9.89 4.63 -12.79
CA ALA A 193 10.67 4.63 -11.55
C ALA A 193 9.96 3.76 -10.50
N ASN A 194 10.65 3.44 -9.41
CA ASN A 194 10.09 2.58 -8.37
C ASN A 194 8.95 3.28 -7.60
N LEU A 195 7.89 2.55 -7.31
CA LEU A 195 6.97 2.96 -6.25
C LEU A 195 7.71 2.95 -4.90
N ALA A 196 7.32 3.83 -3.98
CA ALA A 196 7.88 3.87 -2.65
C ALA A 196 6.81 4.11 -1.58
N PHE A 197 6.99 3.54 -0.40
CA PHE A 197 6.21 3.93 0.77
C PHE A 197 6.91 5.06 1.53
N LEU A 198 6.13 5.93 2.16
CA LEU A 198 6.58 7.09 2.93
C LEU A 198 7.28 8.17 2.08
N ARG A 199 7.09 8.13 0.77
CA ARG A 199 7.76 9.05 -0.15
C ARG A 199 7.00 9.19 -1.47
N THR A 200 7.19 10.36 -2.13
CA THR A 200 7.19 10.52 -3.59
C THR A 200 8.62 10.84 -4.07
N SER A 201 8.78 11.40 -5.27
CA SER A 201 10.12 11.76 -5.77
C SER A 201 10.88 12.73 -4.85
N VAL A 202 10.18 13.67 -4.18
CA VAL A 202 10.78 14.78 -3.40
C VAL A 202 10.12 15.03 -2.04
N LEU A 203 9.00 14.40 -1.74
CA LEU A 203 8.26 14.59 -0.49
C LEU A 203 8.38 13.32 0.37
N PHE A 204 8.68 13.48 1.64
CA PHE A 204 8.86 12.40 2.60
C PHE A 204 7.83 12.53 3.73
N SER A 205 7.17 11.43 4.08
CA SER A 205 6.15 11.36 5.11
C SER A 205 6.76 11.02 6.47
N ALA A 206 6.24 11.65 7.53
CA ALA A 206 6.53 11.28 8.92
C ALA A 206 5.51 10.28 9.48
N ALA A 207 4.59 9.81 8.66
CA ALA A 207 3.55 8.87 9.07
C ALA A 207 4.11 7.51 9.48
N THR A 208 3.30 6.78 10.25
CA THR A 208 3.49 5.35 10.49
C THR A 208 2.53 4.56 9.60
N ILE A 209 3.03 3.53 8.93
CA ILE A 209 2.26 2.62 8.08
C ILE A 209 2.42 1.17 8.56
N ALA A 210 1.33 0.42 8.53
CA ALA A 210 1.27 -0.96 9.02
C ALA A 210 1.30 -2.01 7.90
N MET A 211 0.74 -1.70 6.75
CA MET A 211 0.64 -2.61 5.60
C MET A 211 0.57 -1.80 4.33
N GLY A 212 0.83 -2.46 3.20
CA GLY A 212 0.64 -1.86 1.88
C GLY A 212 0.84 -2.84 0.75
N GLY A 213 0.48 -2.40 -0.45
CA GLY A 213 0.63 -3.22 -1.65
C GLY A 213 0.15 -2.50 -2.90
N PHE A 214 0.30 -3.19 -4.02
CA PHE A 214 -0.12 -2.70 -5.32
C PHE A 214 -0.31 -3.87 -6.30
N GLY A 215 -0.99 -3.60 -7.40
CA GLY A 215 -1.25 -4.56 -8.47
C GLY A 215 -2.27 -4.07 -9.47
N GLY A 216 -2.98 -4.97 -10.14
CA GLY A 216 -4.10 -4.67 -11.02
C GLY A 216 -5.31 -4.13 -10.25
N ALA A 217 -6.24 -3.54 -10.97
CA ALA A 217 -7.45 -2.96 -10.41
C ALA A 217 -8.31 -3.98 -9.64
N LEU A 218 -8.91 -3.50 -8.58
CA LEU A 218 -9.87 -4.23 -7.76
C LEU A 218 -11.29 -3.75 -8.04
N THR A 219 -12.27 -4.64 -7.95
CA THR A 219 -13.68 -4.26 -7.92
C THR A 219 -14.03 -3.67 -6.55
N SER A 220 -15.17 -2.99 -6.43
CA SER A 220 -15.64 -2.48 -5.13
C SER A 220 -15.81 -3.61 -4.10
N GLN A 221 -16.26 -4.80 -4.53
CA GLN A 221 -16.32 -5.99 -3.65
C GLN A 221 -14.91 -6.42 -3.23
N ASN A 222 -13.94 -6.48 -4.15
CA ASN A 222 -12.55 -6.78 -3.80
C ASN A 222 -11.95 -5.73 -2.84
N ALA A 223 -12.30 -4.45 -2.95
CA ALA A 223 -11.84 -3.43 -2.02
C ALA A 223 -12.38 -3.67 -0.58
N ALA A 224 -13.66 -4.06 -0.46
CA ALA A 224 -14.27 -4.44 0.82
C ALA A 224 -13.63 -5.72 1.40
N ASP A 225 -13.40 -6.74 0.57
CA ASP A 225 -12.77 -8.00 0.98
C ASP A 225 -11.30 -7.82 1.38
N LEU A 226 -10.55 -6.95 0.66
CA LEU A 226 -9.19 -6.55 1.02
C LEU A 226 -9.16 -5.91 2.40
N TYR A 227 -10.05 -4.96 2.66
CA TYR A 227 -10.16 -4.34 3.98
C TYR A 227 -10.47 -5.35 5.06
N THR A 228 -11.43 -6.24 4.83
CA THR A 228 -11.84 -7.27 5.80
C THR A 228 -10.66 -8.18 6.16
N ALA A 229 -9.92 -8.67 5.15
CA ALA A 229 -8.77 -9.55 5.37
C ALA A 229 -7.63 -8.84 6.13
N LEU A 230 -7.28 -7.61 5.73
CA LEU A 230 -6.20 -6.84 6.36
C LEU A 230 -6.59 -6.33 7.76
N SER A 231 -7.86 -5.97 7.99
CA SER A 231 -8.38 -5.57 9.29
C SER A 231 -8.34 -6.73 10.29
N ALA A 232 -8.77 -7.92 9.87
CA ALA A 232 -8.69 -9.11 10.70
C ALA A 232 -7.23 -9.47 11.06
N PHE A 233 -6.31 -9.36 10.08
CA PHE A 233 -4.88 -9.55 10.34
C PHE A 233 -4.37 -8.55 11.37
N LYS A 234 -4.65 -7.24 11.18
CA LYS A 234 -4.21 -6.20 12.12
C LYS A 234 -4.74 -6.43 13.53
N THR A 235 -6.05 -6.65 13.67
CA THR A 235 -6.68 -6.92 14.97
C THR A 235 -6.06 -8.15 15.66
N GLY A 236 -5.79 -9.21 14.89
CA GLY A 236 -5.11 -10.40 15.42
C GLY A 236 -3.69 -10.10 15.89
N VAL A 237 -2.92 -9.28 15.15
CA VAL A 237 -1.56 -8.88 15.57
C VAL A 237 -1.60 -8.00 16.82
N ASP A 238 -2.57 -7.09 16.94
CA ASP A 238 -2.74 -6.22 18.11
C ASP A 238 -3.08 -7.03 19.39
N ALA A 239 -3.60 -8.26 19.23
CA ALA A 239 -3.95 -9.18 20.32
C ALA A 239 -2.82 -10.16 20.72
N LEU A 240 -1.71 -10.23 19.95
CA LEU A 240 -0.53 -11.06 20.24
C LEU A 240 0.42 -10.36 21.23
#